data_cc5dcf9578c6aa5010b328b0822f7ad6
#
_entry.id   cc5dcf9578c6aa5010b328b0822f7ad6
#
_cell.length_a   1.000
_cell.length_b   1.000
_cell.length_c   1.000
_cell.angle_alpha   90.00
_cell.angle_beta   90.00
_cell.angle_gamma   90.00
#
_symmetry.space_group_name_H-M   'P 1'
#
loop_
_entity.id
_entity.type
_entity.pdbx_description
1 polymer ?
#
loop_
_entity_poly.entity_id
_entity_poly.type
_entity_poly.pdbx_seq_one_letter_code
_entity_poly.pdbx_strand_id
1 'polypeptide(L)'
;MKYCIIYNKNASSGRKSKFIKKISDELSKYNDVSFFETESVDKAEAVFKNISKLNIDRLVVAGGDGSVSFAINKLIKNNFVPKKDFAIGYIPAGTANLLQAELNMSKKISKIVQILQSNNLKQTNLVKINNDYFILMAGIGWDATIVHSINSSLKKLLGKIIFGYKGLQKFLLMKNQKLKVNIDGQNHIADWVLCSNTNYYAGHYKINKTNIFAVSYTHLTLPTICSV
;
A
#
# COMPACT_ATOMS: atom_id res chain seq x y z
N MET A 1 6.98 21.02 12.15
CA MET A 1 7.44 19.79 11.49
C MET A 1 7.55 20.01 9.98
N LYS A 2 8.45 19.27 9.31
CA LYS A 2 8.58 19.29 7.85
C LYS A 2 7.89 18.09 7.23
N TYR A 3 6.89 18.35 6.41
CA TYR A 3 6.10 17.33 5.70
C TYR A 3 6.47 17.29 4.23
N CYS A 4 6.54 16.08 3.68
CA CYS A 4 6.54 15.87 2.24
C CYS A 4 5.28 15.08 1.88
N ILE A 5 4.35 15.69 1.17
CA ILE A 5 3.13 15.03 0.70
C ILE A 5 3.34 14.62 -0.75
N ILE A 6 3.24 13.33 -1.03
CA ILE A 6 3.28 12.78 -2.40
C ILE A 6 1.89 12.29 -2.76
N TYR A 7 1.29 12.90 -3.76
CA TYR A 7 -0.02 12.57 -4.26
C TYR A 7 0.02 11.95 -5.66
N ASN A 8 -0.49 10.73 -5.77
CA ASN A 8 -0.69 10.10 -7.07
C ASN A 8 -2.02 10.56 -7.68
N LYS A 9 -1.95 11.48 -8.67
CA LYS A 9 -3.12 12.04 -9.35
C LYS A 9 -3.98 10.98 -10.05
N ASN A 10 -3.37 9.89 -10.49
CA ASN A 10 -4.08 8.77 -11.10
C ASN A 10 -4.85 7.91 -10.08
N ALA A 11 -4.60 8.08 -8.78
CA ALA A 11 -5.42 7.46 -7.76
C ALA A 11 -6.86 8.03 -7.81
N SER A 12 -7.86 7.13 -7.81
CA SER A 12 -9.30 7.51 -7.88
C SER A 12 -9.66 8.48 -9.02
N SER A 13 -8.92 8.44 -10.13
CA SER A 13 -9.18 9.32 -11.31
C SER A 13 -9.13 10.82 -10.99
N GLY A 14 -8.30 11.23 -10.05
CA GLY A 14 -8.15 12.64 -9.66
C GLY A 14 -9.32 13.22 -8.84
N ARG A 15 -10.39 12.44 -8.62
CA ARG A 15 -11.61 12.92 -7.90
C ARG A 15 -11.32 13.42 -6.48
N LYS A 16 -10.23 12.99 -5.87
CA LYS A 16 -9.83 13.38 -4.51
C LYS A 16 -8.81 14.51 -4.45
N SER A 17 -8.41 15.09 -5.57
CA SER A 17 -7.41 16.16 -5.61
C SER A 17 -7.80 17.33 -4.68
N LYS A 18 -9.03 17.84 -4.78
CA LYS A 18 -9.52 18.92 -3.91
C LYS A 18 -9.49 18.55 -2.42
N PHE A 19 -9.81 17.30 -2.08
CA PHE A 19 -9.78 16.80 -0.72
C PHE A 19 -8.36 16.75 -0.16
N ILE A 20 -7.41 16.24 -0.95
CA ILE A 20 -6.02 16.12 -0.54
C ILE A 20 -5.38 17.51 -0.41
N LYS A 21 -5.69 18.42 -1.36
CA LYS A 21 -5.22 19.80 -1.31
C LYS A 21 -5.70 20.52 -0.04
N LYS A 22 -6.98 20.36 0.33
CA LYS A 22 -7.49 20.91 1.60
C LYS A 22 -6.74 20.37 2.82
N ILE A 23 -6.36 19.09 2.85
CA ILE A 23 -5.54 18.53 3.94
C ILE A 23 -4.16 19.16 3.95
N SER A 24 -3.53 19.33 2.77
CA SER A 24 -2.24 20.00 2.64
C SER A 24 -2.31 21.44 3.13
N ASP A 25 -3.33 22.20 2.71
CA ASP A 25 -3.54 23.59 3.11
C ASP A 25 -3.73 23.72 4.64
N GLU A 26 -4.50 22.81 5.25
CA GLU A 26 -4.67 22.78 6.72
C GLU A 26 -3.36 22.48 7.45
N LEU A 27 -2.55 21.54 6.95
CA LEU A 27 -1.23 21.24 7.52
C LEU A 27 -0.27 22.42 7.39
N SER A 28 -0.31 23.12 6.25
CA SER A 28 0.58 24.25 5.95
C SER A 28 0.37 25.48 6.86
N LYS A 29 -0.75 25.56 7.57
CA LYS A 29 -1.01 26.65 8.50
C LYS A 29 0.01 26.73 9.65
N TYR A 30 0.56 25.58 10.05
CA TYR A 30 1.43 25.46 11.23
C TYR A 30 2.70 24.65 10.97
N ASN A 31 2.93 24.22 9.72
CA ASN A 31 4.02 23.33 9.37
C ASN A 31 4.63 23.73 8.02
N ASP A 32 5.88 23.32 7.79
CA ASP A 32 6.53 23.40 6.49
C ASP A 32 6.09 22.19 5.64
N VAL A 33 5.37 22.42 4.54
CA VAL A 33 4.77 21.37 3.71
C VAL A 33 5.24 21.47 2.26
N SER A 34 5.99 20.49 1.82
CA SER A 34 6.30 20.29 0.41
C SER A 34 5.25 19.36 -0.22
N PHE A 35 4.56 19.81 -1.25
CA PHE A 35 3.50 19.04 -1.92
C PHE A 35 3.91 18.67 -3.35
N PHE A 36 3.95 17.37 -3.64
CA PHE A 36 4.31 16.82 -4.94
C PHE A 36 3.14 16.04 -5.55
N GLU A 37 2.61 16.57 -6.64
CA GLU A 37 1.60 15.86 -7.44
C GLU A 37 2.32 15.06 -8.53
N THR A 38 2.08 13.75 -8.57
CA THR A 38 2.71 12.83 -9.51
C THR A 38 1.67 12.20 -10.42
N GLU A 39 1.94 12.19 -11.72
CA GLU A 39 1.06 11.63 -12.76
C GLU A 39 1.59 10.30 -13.31
N SER A 40 2.87 10.01 -13.08
CA SER A 40 3.52 8.79 -13.54
C SER A 40 4.45 8.23 -12.47
N VAL A 41 4.87 6.98 -12.67
CA VAL A 41 5.86 6.30 -11.83
C VAL A 41 7.18 7.07 -11.87
N ASP A 42 7.62 7.51 -13.06
CA ASP A 42 8.90 8.22 -13.25
C ASP A 42 8.94 9.54 -12.48
N LYS A 43 7.83 10.32 -12.52
CA LYS A 43 7.72 11.56 -11.73
C LYS A 43 7.79 11.28 -10.23
N ALA A 44 7.13 10.21 -9.77
CA ALA A 44 7.22 9.81 -8.38
C ALA A 44 8.64 9.38 -8.00
N GLU A 45 9.32 8.59 -8.84
CA GLU A 45 10.70 8.18 -8.61
C GLU A 45 11.67 9.36 -8.51
N ALA A 46 11.50 10.38 -9.34
CA ALA A 46 12.31 11.59 -9.28
C ALA A 46 12.19 12.30 -7.92
N VAL A 47 11.00 12.31 -7.31
CA VAL A 47 10.81 12.84 -5.95
C VAL A 47 11.55 11.98 -4.94
N PHE A 48 11.42 10.64 -5.00
CA PHE A 48 12.08 9.73 -4.06
C PHE A 48 13.61 9.76 -4.17
N LYS A 49 14.19 9.94 -5.37
CA LYS A 49 15.64 10.10 -5.55
C LYS A 49 16.20 11.32 -4.79
N ASN A 50 15.39 12.34 -4.61
CA ASN A 50 15.80 13.58 -3.95
C ASN A 50 15.24 13.75 -2.53
N ILE A 51 14.51 12.75 -2.01
CA ILE A 51 13.78 12.88 -0.75
C ILE A 51 14.68 13.14 0.46
N SER A 52 15.89 12.59 0.46
CA SER A 52 16.89 12.80 1.51
C SER A 52 17.32 14.27 1.63
N LYS A 53 17.27 15.03 0.52
CA LYS A 53 17.61 16.45 0.50
C LYS A 53 16.55 17.34 1.16
N LEU A 54 15.33 16.85 1.27
CA LEU A 54 14.19 17.60 1.82
C LEU A 54 14.24 17.69 3.37
N ASN A 55 15.06 16.87 4.02
CA ASN A 55 15.23 16.84 5.47
C ASN A 55 13.88 16.78 6.23
N ILE A 56 12.98 15.89 5.80
CA ILE A 56 11.60 15.77 6.27
C ILE A 56 11.47 15.01 7.59
N ASP A 57 10.45 15.36 8.36
CA ASP A 57 10.05 14.65 9.59
C ASP A 57 8.92 13.64 9.28
N ARG A 58 8.08 13.94 8.29
CA ARG A 58 6.94 13.12 7.88
C ARG A 58 6.85 13.00 6.37
N LEU A 59 6.78 11.76 5.87
CA LEU A 59 6.38 11.49 4.50
C LEU A 59 4.89 11.14 4.48
N VAL A 60 4.06 11.91 3.80
CA VAL A 60 2.64 11.62 3.67
C VAL A 60 2.33 11.10 2.27
N VAL A 61 1.84 9.88 2.20
CA VAL A 61 1.45 9.24 0.94
C VAL A 61 -0.05 9.39 0.73
N ALA A 62 -0.44 10.21 -0.24
CA ALA A 62 -1.83 10.38 -0.65
C ALA A 62 -2.13 9.50 -1.88
N GLY A 63 -2.78 8.36 -1.64
CA GLY A 63 -3.00 7.38 -2.70
C GLY A 63 -3.76 6.15 -2.21
N GLY A 64 -3.65 5.05 -2.94
CA GLY A 64 -4.12 3.73 -2.52
C GLY A 64 -3.02 2.93 -1.83
N ASP A 65 -3.37 1.69 -1.45
CA ASP A 65 -2.46 0.75 -0.77
C ASP A 65 -1.16 0.53 -1.58
N GLY A 66 -1.27 0.41 -2.90
CA GLY A 66 -0.11 0.31 -3.78
C GLY A 66 0.81 1.54 -3.78
N SER A 67 0.27 2.74 -3.54
CA SER A 67 1.11 3.95 -3.43
C SER A 67 1.95 3.93 -2.16
N VAL A 68 1.42 3.40 -1.06
CA VAL A 68 2.16 3.24 0.20
C VAL A 68 3.26 2.19 0.03
N SER A 69 2.93 1.04 -0.56
CA SER A 69 3.90 -0.02 -0.86
C SER A 69 5.04 0.49 -1.76
N PHE A 70 4.69 1.24 -2.81
CA PHE A 70 5.67 1.87 -3.70
C PHE A 70 6.59 2.83 -2.94
N ALA A 71 6.03 3.71 -2.11
CA ALA A 71 6.80 4.68 -1.33
C ALA A 71 7.81 3.99 -0.40
N ILE A 72 7.37 2.96 0.33
CA ILE A 72 8.23 2.18 1.23
C ILE A 72 9.39 1.56 0.46
N ASN A 73 9.10 0.88 -0.66
CA ASN A 73 10.13 0.26 -1.47
C ASN A 73 11.11 1.27 -2.06
N LYS A 74 10.65 2.45 -2.47
CA LYS A 74 11.54 3.52 -2.96
C LYS A 74 12.42 4.12 -1.87
N LEU A 75 11.89 4.29 -0.65
CA LEU A 75 12.73 4.71 0.49
C LEU A 75 13.86 3.70 0.76
N ILE A 76 13.52 2.41 0.80
CA ILE A 76 14.49 1.34 1.06
C ILE A 76 15.52 1.26 -0.08
N LYS A 77 15.07 1.22 -1.35
CA LYS A 77 15.95 1.11 -2.52
C LYS A 77 16.88 2.33 -2.69
N ASN A 78 16.47 3.49 -2.22
CA ASN A 78 17.30 4.70 -2.25
C ASN A 78 18.14 4.88 -0.98
N ASN A 79 18.22 3.87 -0.12
CA ASN A 79 18.96 3.91 1.15
C ASN A 79 18.63 5.15 1.99
N PHE A 80 17.34 5.50 2.05
CA PHE A 80 16.89 6.64 2.85
C PHE A 80 17.16 6.37 4.32
N VAL A 81 17.91 7.27 4.95
CA VAL A 81 18.18 7.23 6.39
C VAL A 81 17.16 8.14 7.09
N PRO A 82 16.19 7.57 7.80
CA PRO A 82 15.18 8.36 8.50
C PRO A 82 15.75 9.04 9.74
N LYS A 83 15.21 10.22 10.09
CA LYS A 83 15.40 10.80 11.41
C LYS A 83 14.81 9.89 12.49
N LYS A 84 15.24 10.06 13.75
CA LYS A 84 14.77 9.26 14.89
C LYS A 84 13.24 9.15 14.97
N ASP A 85 12.54 10.26 14.75
CA ASP A 85 11.08 10.36 14.88
C ASP A 85 10.37 10.43 13.51
N PHE A 86 11.04 10.01 12.44
CA PHE A 86 10.44 9.96 11.11
C PHE A 86 9.27 8.98 11.06
N ALA A 87 8.20 9.40 10.41
CA ALA A 87 7.07 8.52 10.17
C ALA A 87 6.44 8.71 8.79
N ILE A 88 5.77 7.65 8.34
CA ILE A 88 4.96 7.67 7.12
C ILE A 88 3.50 7.91 7.51
N GLY A 89 2.93 9.00 7.01
CA GLY A 89 1.51 9.30 7.08
C GLY A 89 0.76 8.79 5.85
N TYR A 90 -0.53 8.58 5.99
CA TYR A 90 -1.37 8.07 4.90
C TYR A 90 -2.63 8.91 4.73
N ILE A 91 -2.93 9.30 3.47
CA ILE A 91 -4.20 9.90 3.08
C ILE A 91 -4.89 8.95 2.09
N PRO A 92 -6.02 8.32 2.50
CA PRO A 92 -6.66 7.28 1.69
C PRO A 92 -7.34 7.87 0.45
N ALA A 93 -6.70 7.71 -0.68
CA ALA A 93 -7.16 8.20 -1.98
C ALA A 93 -7.30 7.10 -3.05
N GLY A 94 -7.11 5.85 -2.73
CA GLY A 94 -7.29 4.71 -3.62
C GLY A 94 -8.74 4.19 -3.67
N THR A 95 -8.91 3.05 -4.34
CA THR A 95 -10.21 2.37 -4.52
C THR A 95 -10.55 1.47 -3.33
N ALA A 96 -9.62 0.60 -2.92
CA ALA A 96 -9.82 -0.36 -1.82
C ALA A 96 -9.49 0.25 -0.46
N ASN A 97 -8.29 0.81 -0.31
CA ASN A 97 -7.77 1.43 0.91
C ASN A 97 -7.87 0.48 2.11
N LEU A 98 -7.29 -0.72 1.99
CA LEU A 98 -7.26 -1.69 3.08
C LEU A 98 -6.51 -1.14 4.30
N LEU A 99 -5.43 -0.39 4.06
CA LEU A 99 -4.69 0.28 5.13
C LEU A 99 -5.57 1.26 5.92
N GLN A 100 -6.54 1.94 5.28
CA GLN A 100 -7.51 2.78 5.97
C GLN A 100 -8.36 1.97 6.94
N ALA A 101 -8.78 0.76 6.55
CA ALA A 101 -9.58 -0.12 7.39
C ALA A 101 -8.75 -0.66 8.57
N GLU A 102 -7.51 -1.09 8.32
CA GLU A 102 -6.59 -1.56 9.37
C GLU A 102 -6.29 -0.49 10.42
N LEU A 103 -6.10 0.75 9.98
CA LEU A 103 -5.82 1.89 10.85
C LEU A 103 -7.07 2.49 11.48
N ASN A 104 -8.26 2.00 11.13
CA ASN A 104 -9.55 2.57 11.52
C ASN A 104 -9.61 4.10 11.28
N MET A 105 -9.11 4.54 10.12
CA MET A 105 -8.97 5.96 9.83
C MET A 105 -10.29 6.61 9.43
N SER A 106 -10.56 7.75 10.04
CA SER A 106 -11.68 8.63 9.66
C SER A 106 -11.51 9.17 8.23
N LYS A 107 -12.64 9.51 7.59
CA LYS A 107 -12.68 10.21 6.30
C LYS A 107 -12.79 11.74 6.45
N LYS A 108 -12.91 12.25 7.68
CA LYS A 108 -13.03 13.69 7.96
C LYS A 108 -11.65 14.36 7.90
N ILE A 109 -11.54 15.48 7.20
CA ILE A 109 -10.29 16.23 7.00
C ILE A 109 -9.63 16.56 8.36
N SER A 110 -10.40 17.11 9.29
CA SER A 110 -9.89 17.50 10.63
C SER A 110 -9.28 16.33 11.38
N LYS A 111 -9.89 15.15 11.30
CA LYS A 111 -9.35 13.94 11.94
C LYS A 111 -8.10 13.42 11.26
N ILE A 112 -8.02 13.49 9.92
CA ILE A 112 -6.81 13.11 9.19
C ILE A 112 -5.67 14.05 9.54
N VAL A 113 -5.89 15.37 9.54
CA VAL A 113 -4.90 16.37 9.93
C VAL A 113 -4.43 16.12 11.37
N GLN A 114 -5.35 15.89 12.30
CA GLN A 114 -5.02 15.56 13.70
C GLN A 114 -4.12 14.33 13.81
N ILE A 115 -4.40 13.26 13.05
CA ILE A 115 -3.58 12.04 13.01
C ILE A 115 -2.19 12.34 12.44
N LEU A 116 -2.12 13.08 11.34
CA LEU A 116 -0.85 13.40 10.69
C LEU A 116 0.06 14.28 11.57
N GLN A 117 -0.51 15.12 12.43
CA GLN A 117 0.21 15.97 13.39
C GLN A 117 0.54 15.27 14.71
N SER A 118 -0.06 14.10 14.93
CA SER A 118 0.14 13.35 16.18
C SER A 118 1.56 12.78 16.29
N ASN A 119 2.10 12.79 17.50
CA ASN A 119 3.31 12.07 17.85
C ASN A 119 3.04 10.62 18.31
N ASN A 120 1.79 10.19 18.29
CA ASN A 120 1.43 8.80 18.59
C ASN A 120 1.73 7.92 17.36
N LEU A 121 2.99 7.52 17.24
CA LEU A 121 3.49 6.70 16.15
C LEU A 121 3.29 5.21 16.50
N LYS A 122 2.89 4.44 15.50
CA LYS A 122 2.78 2.98 15.61
C LYS A 122 3.83 2.34 14.71
N GLN A 123 4.55 1.38 15.25
CA GLN A 123 5.43 0.53 14.46
C GLN A 123 4.61 -0.54 13.75
N THR A 124 4.99 -0.87 12.54
CA THR A 124 4.42 -1.98 11.78
C THR A 124 5.53 -2.81 11.16
N ASN A 125 5.27 -4.10 11.01
CA ASN A 125 6.18 -5.00 10.33
C ASN A 125 6.07 -4.84 8.82
N LEU A 126 7.20 -5.00 8.14
CA LEU A 126 7.26 -5.16 6.70
C LEU A 126 7.61 -6.61 6.39
N VAL A 127 6.91 -7.19 5.45
CA VAL A 127 7.23 -8.55 4.99
C VAL A 127 8.03 -8.44 3.69
N LYS A 128 9.20 -9.08 3.67
CA LYS A 128 10.06 -9.13 2.51
C LYS A 128 9.63 -10.26 1.58
N ILE A 129 9.53 -9.95 0.29
CA ILE A 129 9.31 -10.93 -0.78
C ILE A 129 10.31 -10.65 -1.90
N ASN A 130 11.24 -11.57 -2.13
CA ASN A 130 12.38 -11.34 -3.04
C ASN A 130 13.13 -10.04 -2.69
N ASN A 131 13.16 -9.08 -3.63
CA ASN A 131 13.81 -7.77 -3.47
C ASN A 131 12.86 -6.64 -3.10
N ASP A 132 11.60 -6.95 -2.83
CA ASP A 132 10.57 -5.96 -2.49
C ASP A 132 9.98 -6.22 -1.09
N TYR A 133 9.25 -5.23 -0.60
CA TYR A 133 8.57 -5.29 0.69
C TYR A 133 7.09 -4.99 0.52
N PHE A 134 6.25 -5.64 1.31
CA PHE A 134 4.85 -5.30 1.41
C PHE A 134 4.41 -5.08 2.86
N ILE A 135 3.40 -4.25 3.04
CA ILE A 135 2.84 -3.89 4.35
C ILE A 135 1.53 -4.65 4.63
N LEU A 136 0.75 -4.95 3.60
CA LEU A 136 -0.57 -5.56 3.75
C LEU A 136 -0.57 -7.03 3.36
N MET A 137 -0.45 -7.33 2.08
CA MET A 137 -0.52 -8.70 1.57
C MET A 137 0.18 -8.87 0.24
N ALA A 138 0.56 -10.11 -0.06
CA ALA A 138 1.01 -10.55 -1.37
C ALA A 138 0.27 -11.84 -1.76
N GLY A 139 -0.31 -11.85 -2.95
CA GLY A 139 -1.02 -12.99 -3.51
C GLY A 139 -0.27 -13.61 -4.67
N ILE A 140 -0.26 -14.94 -4.76
CA ILE A 140 0.35 -15.72 -5.83
C ILE A 140 -0.72 -16.62 -6.44
N GLY A 141 -0.73 -16.76 -7.76
CA GLY A 141 -1.73 -17.55 -8.48
C GLY A 141 -2.98 -16.75 -8.80
N TRP A 142 -4.14 -17.22 -8.36
CA TRP A 142 -5.44 -16.65 -8.71
C TRP A 142 -5.54 -15.13 -8.44
N ASP A 143 -5.15 -14.69 -7.26
CA ASP A 143 -5.21 -13.31 -6.84
C ASP A 143 -4.36 -12.38 -7.74
N ALA A 144 -3.12 -12.79 -8.02
CA ALA A 144 -2.24 -12.08 -8.95
C ALA A 144 -2.86 -11.99 -10.35
N THR A 145 -3.46 -13.08 -10.84
CA THR A 145 -4.11 -13.13 -12.15
C THR A 145 -5.29 -12.15 -12.24
N ILE A 146 -6.09 -12.03 -11.19
CA ILE A 146 -7.18 -11.04 -11.14
C ILE A 146 -6.63 -9.63 -11.22
N VAL A 147 -5.65 -9.31 -10.37
CA VAL A 147 -5.06 -7.96 -10.31
C VAL A 147 -4.46 -7.57 -11.66
N HIS A 148 -3.72 -8.47 -12.31
CA HIS A 148 -3.15 -8.24 -13.63
C HIS A 148 -4.19 -8.10 -14.74
N SER A 149 -5.34 -8.80 -14.64
CA SER A 149 -6.39 -8.75 -15.66
C SER A 149 -7.22 -7.45 -15.64
N ILE A 150 -7.07 -6.64 -14.60
CA ILE A 150 -7.85 -5.41 -14.45
C ILE A 150 -7.10 -4.24 -15.08
N ASN A 151 -7.56 -3.81 -16.25
CA ASN A 151 -7.07 -2.61 -16.91
C ASN A 151 -7.37 -1.36 -16.04
N SER A 152 -6.45 -0.41 -16.02
CA SER A 152 -6.57 0.86 -15.30
C SER A 152 -7.84 1.65 -15.66
N SER A 153 -8.26 1.59 -16.91
CA SER A 153 -9.48 2.27 -17.40
C SER A 153 -10.76 1.64 -16.83
N LEU A 154 -10.84 0.31 -16.79
CA LEU A 154 -11.97 -0.42 -16.19
C LEU A 154 -12.04 -0.21 -14.67
N LYS A 155 -10.90 -0.17 -14.00
CA LYS A 155 -10.81 0.15 -12.57
C LYS A 155 -11.35 1.55 -12.26
N LYS A 156 -11.08 2.52 -13.14
CA LYS A 156 -11.58 3.90 -13.00
C LYS A 156 -13.10 3.98 -13.16
N LEU A 157 -13.68 3.17 -14.05
CA LEU A 157 -15.12 3.20 -14.36
C LEU A 157 -15.96 2.45 -13.34
N LEU A 158 -15.58 1.22 -13.01
CA LEU A 158 -16.39 0.26 -12.24
C LEU A 158 -15.94 0.09 -10.77
N GLY A 159 -14.84 0.74 -10.36
CA GLY A 159 -14.38 0.71 -8.98
C GLY A 159 -14.20 -0.71 -8.41
N LYS A 160 -14.81 -0.99 -7.25
CA LYS A 160 -14.69 -2.30 -6.56
C LYS A 160 -15.44 -3.43 -7.27
N ILE A 161 -16.48 -3.12 -8.03
CA ILE A 161 -17.35 -4.13 -8.69
C ILE A 161 -16.57 -4.94 -9.72
N ILE A 162 -15.61 -4.31 -10.42
CA ILE A 162 -14.78 -4.99 -11.41
C ILE A 162 -13.95 -6.13 -10.81
N PHE A 163 -13.51 -5.99 -9.57
CA PHE A 163 -12.75 -7.05 -8.90
C PHE A 163 -13.62 -8.29 -8.64
N GLY A 164 -14.88 -8.11 -8.22
CA GLY A 164 -15.81 -9.20 -8.05
C GLY A 164 -16.14 -9.91 -9.36
N TYR A 165 -16.46 -9.15 -10.42
CA TYR A 165 -16.77 -9.69 -11.73
C TYR A 165 -15.57 -10.45 -12.35
N LYS A 166 -14.39 -9.83 -12.34
CA LYS A 166 -13.17 -10.48 -12.85
C LYS A 166 -12.74 -11.68 -11.99
N GLY A 167 -12.97 -11.60 -10.68
CA GLY A 167 -12.75 -12.73 -9.77
C GLY A 167 -13.60 -13.93 -10.16
N LEU A 168 -14.90 -13.74 -10.33
CA LEU A 168 -15.82 -14.80 -10.76
C LEU A 168 -15.47 -15.33 -12.16
N GLN A 169 -15.23 -14.45 -13.12
CA GLN A 169 -14.84 -14.84 -14.48
C GLN A 169 -13.57 -15.69 -14.49
N LYS A 170 -12.54 -15.28 -13.74
CA LYS A 170 -11.27 -16.01 -13.66
C LYS A 170 -11.41 -17.31 -12.88
N PHE A 171 -12.26 -17.35 -11.85
CA PHE A 171 -12.56 -18.57 -11.12
C PHE A 171 -13.18 -19.64 -12.05
N LEU A 172 -14.15 -19.25 -12.87
CA LEU A 172 -14.80 -20.16 -13.84
C LEU A 172 -13.87 -20.60 -14.99
N LEU A 173 -12.87 -19.78 -15.32
CA LEU A 173 -11.91 -20.06 -16.39
C LEU A 173 -10.58 -20.66 -15.88
N MET A 174 -10.45 -20.91 -14.58
CA MET A 174 -9.23 -21.50 -14.03
C MET A 174 -8.99 -22.89 -14.62
N LYS A 175 -8.01 -22.99 -15.49
CA LYS A 175 -7.33 -24.26 -15.75
C LYS A 175 -6.47 -24.56 -14.52
N ASN A 176 -6.42 -25.84 -14.12
CA ASN A 176 -5.73 -26.38 -12.95
C ASN A 176 -4.23 -26.02 -12.89
N GLN A 177 -3.90 -24.75 -12.62
CA GLN A 177 -2.54 -24.34 -12.33
C GLN A 177 -2.26 -24.67 -10.87
N LYS A 178 -1.51 -25.73 -10.63
CA LYS A 178 -1.08 -26.11 -9.29
C LYS A 178 0.24 -25.45 -8.97
N LEU A 179 0.28 -24.72 -7.86
CA LEU A 179 1.49 -24.13 -7.29
C LEU A 179 2.14 -25.15 -6.35
N LYS A 180 3.42 -25.39 -6.54
CA LYS A 180 4.23 -26.10 -5.54
C LYS A 180 4.75 -25.10 -4.53
N VAL A 181 4.41 -25.29 -3.27
CA VAL A 181 4.75 -24.38 -2.19
C VAL A 181 5.54 -25.14 -1.15
N ASN A 182 6.73 -24.70 -0.81
CA ASN A 182 7.49 -25.24 0.31
C ASN A 182 7.33 -24.28 1.51
N ILE A 183 6.85 -24.81 2.63
CA ILE A 183 6.71 -24.09 3.88
C ILE A 183 7.47 -24.88 4.94
N ASP A 184 8.49 -24.29 5.51
CA ASP A 184 9.32 -24.88 6.56
C ASP A 184 9.84 -26.29 6.18
N GLY A 185 10.25 -26.48 4.93
CA GLY A 185 10.74 -27.74 4.40
C GLY A 185 9.65 -28.74 3.94
N GLN A 186 8.39 -28.47 4.18
CA GLN A 186 7.26 -29.31 3.75
C GLN A 186 6.70 -28.81 2.41
N ASN A 187 6.49 -29.74 1.48
CA ASN A 187 5.94 -29.46 0.16
C ASN A 187 4.41 -29.54 0.17
N HIS A 188 3.78 -28.49 -0.29
CA HIS A 188 2.34 -28.38 -0.44
C HIS A 188 1.97 -28.10 -1.90
N ILE A 189 0.75 -28.49 -2.29
CA ILE A 189 0.17 -28.15 -3.58
C ILE A 189 -1.03 -27.24 -3.31
N ALA A 190 -1.05 -26.08 -3.95
CA ALA A 190 -2.11 -25.08 -3.80
C ALA A 190 -2.50 -24.49 -5.15
N ASP A 191 -3.72 -24.02 -5.27
CA ASP A 191 -4.18 -23.24 -6.44
C ASP A 191 -3.94 -21.75 -6.24
N TRP A 192 -3.76 -21.34 -4.99
CA TRP A 192 -3.58 -19.95 -4.58
C TRP A 192 -2.84 -19.87 -3.26
N VAL A 193 -1.94 -18.91 -3.15
CA VAL A 193 -1.22 -18.60 -1.91
C VAL A 193 -1.42 -17.13 -1.59
N LEU A 194 -1.84 -16.85 -0.37
CA LEU A 194 -1.95 -15.49 0.16
C LEU A 194 -1.06 -15.34 1.38
N CYS A 195 -0.06 -14.48 1.27
CA CYS A 195 0.74 -14.04 2.40
C CYS A 195 0.17 -12.72 2.93
N SER A 196 -0.35 -12.71 4.15
CA SER A 196 -1.08 -11.56 4.69
C SER A 196 -0.50 -11.08 6.01
N ASN A 197 -0.23 -9.79 6.09
CA ASN A 197 0.14 -9.04 7.31
C ASN A 197 -1.04 -8.21 7.83
N THR A 198 -2.24 -8.42 7.29
CA THR A 198 -3.47 -7.65 7.57
C THR A 198 -4.63 -8.57 7.92
N ASN A 199 -5.61 -8.03 8.66
CA ASN A 199 -6.85 -8.73 8.98
C ASN A 199 -7.84 -8.76 7.81
N TYR A 200 -7.74 -7.79 6.90
CA TYR A 200 -8.75 -7.56 5.88
C TYR A 200 -8.28 -8.01 4.50
N TYR A 201 -9.21 -8.59 3.74
CA TYR A 201 -9.05 -8.95 2.34
C TYR A 201 -10.21 -8.38 1.52
N ALA A 202 -9.95 -7.96 0.28
CA ALA A 202 -10.95 -7.48 -0.67
C ALA A 202 -11.93 -6.42 -0.11
N GLY A 203 -11.46 -5.57 0.81
CA GLY A 203 -12.24 -4.50 1.44
C GLY A 203 -12.49 -4.75 2.92
N HIS A 204 -13.57 -5.44 3.29
CA HIS A 204 -13.96 -5.62 4.69
C HIS A 204 -14.05 -7.09 5.14
N TYR A 205 -13.64 -8.03 4.28
CA TYR A 205 -13.64 -9.44 4.66
C TYR A 205 -12.47 -9.73 5.59
N LYS A 206 -12.77 -10.16 6.81
CA LYS A 206 -11.74 -10.59 7.77
C LYS A 206 -11.28 -12.01 7.42
N ILE A 207 -9.99 -12.16 7.13
CA ILE A 207 -9.37 -13.44 6.82
C ILE A 207 -8.48 -13.95 7.95
N ASN A 208 -8.08 -13.07 8.85
CA ASN A 208 -7.19 -13.40 9.94
C ASN A 208 -7.55 -12.59 11.21
N LYS A 209 -7.02 -13.03 12.36
CA LYS A 209 -7.10 -12.33 13.64
C LYS A 209 -5.78 -11.62 14.01
N THR A 210 -4.81 -11.62 13.09
CA THR A 210 -3.52 -10.94 13.32
C THR A 210 -3.70 -9.43 13.23
N ASN A 211 -2.87 -8.71 13.96
CA ASN A 211 -2.84 -7.25 13.93
C ASN A 211 -1.60 -6.81 13.15
N ILE A 212 -1.75 -5.91 12.18
CA ILE A 212 -0.63 -5.31 11.42
C ILE A 212 0.44 -4.68 12.33
N PHE A 213 0.08 -4.35 13.57
CA PHE A 213 0.97 -3.84 14.60
C PHE A 213 1.45 -4.90 15.59
N ALA A 214 1.06 -6.18 15.42
CA ALA A 214 1.58 -7.25 16.25
C ALA A 214 3.06 -7.44 15.90
N VAL A 215 3.93 -7.32 16.90
CA VAL A 215 5.36 -7.65 16.76
C VAL A 215 5.48 -9.17 16.78
N SER A 216 5.43 -9.78 15.62
CA SER A 216 5.68 -11.20 15.41
C SER A 216 6.93 -11.33 14.56
N TYR A 217 7.97 -11.95 15.11
CA TYR A 217 9.17 -12.29 14.35
C TYR A 217 8.90 -13.54 13.51
N THR A 218 8.22 -13.37 12.40
CA THR A 218 8.14 -14.41 11.38
C THR A 218 9.02 -13.99 10.21
N HIS A 219 10.23 -14.53 10.18
CA HIS A 219 11.03 -14.54 8.96
C HIS A 219 10.40 -15.55 8.00
N LEU A 220 9.48 -15.10 7.17
CA LEU A 220 9.05 -15.84 5.99
C LEU A 220 10.07 -15.57 4.88
N THR A 221 11.12 -16.38 4.84
CA THR A 221 11.87 -16.56 3.60
C THR A 221 11.02 -17.44 2.70
N LEU A 222 10.29 -16.84 1.76
CA LEU A 222 9.70 -17.60 0.68
C LEU A 222 10.86 -18.09 -0.20
N PRO A 223 11.05 -19.39 -0.37
CA PRO A 223 11.99 -19.89 -1.35
C PRO A 223 11.56 -19.40 -2.73
N THR A 224 12.52 -19.09 -3.57
CA THR A 224 12.29 -18.67 -4.94
C THR A 224 11.42 -19.69 -5.64
N ILE A 225 10.13 -19.39 -5.79
CA ILE A 225 9.25 -20.18 -6.61
C ILE A 225 9.28 -19.54 -7.97
N CYS A 226 9.91 -20.16 -8.91
CA CYS A 226 9.44 -20.22 -10.28
C CYS A 226 10.41 -20.97 -11.16
N SER A 227 10.03 -22.11 -11.59
CA SER A 227 10.22 -22.48 -12.99
C SER A 227 8.87 -23.00 -13.50
N VAL A 228 8.30 -22.25 -14.40
CA VAL A 228 7.26 -22.74 -15.30
C VAL A 228 7.90 -23.65 -16.30
#